data_9cb905ecc9c57b39a560ad724300f260
#
_entry.id   9cb905ecc9c57b39a560ad724300f260
#
_cell.length_a   1.000
_cell.length_b   1.000
_cell.length_c   1.000
_cell.angle_alpha   90.00
_cell.angle_beta   90.00
_cell.angle_gamma   90.00
#
_symmetry.space_group_name_H-M   'P 1'
#
loop_
_entity.id
_entity.type
_entity.pdbx_description
1 polymer ?
#
loop_
_entity_poly.entity_id
_entity_poly.type
_entity_poly.pdbx_seq_one_letter_code
_entity_poly.pdbx_strand_id
1 'polypeptide(L)'
;MKAIKKILAVLVCLCVVFSCAVIAVSAEEPTGSITIQNPSHSNATVAGKEFKVYKIFNATASGNNTSYSWYEVEGAIPFYDFFYGANGVIEKNKANASVQGAVEYLADKNSGGNNFELSQVAEKLHDYISDKGNIAPVKTVNVPTTATSAVIPDLTYGYYLVYDNSTLAGSAVRSAVMLSTVNKDAVITLKANRPQILKQIKKHNEEYGKGTSVSIGDTVTFKISTVVPSHTLYKNYTYYIEDSMHDGLVLDVASIKVYKENALLQNGTDYELKTTDLATGVDFKVDFTSLMNDDTKFEIGDEIYIEYNAKVTNDIESQKANQNVAKLTYSNDPTNTDTFGSVSDFSNVYSYQFVFTKFAEDTHGVLTNVRLAGAEFKLYRVVAGQPDQLITFTTKNAEHEIEIDGVKTTSTYTQYIVAEGNTGTVDTLATHNEGEATISLAHLNMGGHLGDVSIFGLAEGKYKLVETKAPDGYVISDAPFEIEIVDQIGELGSVGTLTVTGHHEGEIGSIVNTNGIAESILTVWAEITNKPGSALPETGGIGTTIFTILGIVMMVGAVVFFTSRKRSSVA
;
A
#
# COMPACT_ATOMS: atom_id res chain seq x y z
N MET A 1 85.98 -49.45 39.22
CA MET A 1 84.65 -49.16 39.81
C MET A 1 84.38 -47.64 40.06
N LYS A 2 85.34 -46.81 40.48
CA LYS A 2 85.09 -45.37 40.71
C LYS A 2 84.86 -44.52 39.42
N ALA A 3 85.42 -44.94 38.27
CA ALA A 3 85.21 -44.22 36.99
C ALA A 3 83.84 -44.54 36.37
N ILE A 4 83.33 -45.76 36.50
CA ILE A 4 82.00 -46.13 35.97
C ILE A 4 80.87 -45.45 36.74
N LYS A 5 81.01 -45.24 38.06
CA LYS A 5 80.01 -44.52 38.86
C LYS A 5 79.93 -43.00 38.53
N LYS A 6 81.07 -42.37 38.11
CA LYS A 6 81.09 -40.99 37.67
C LYS A 6 80.46 -40.84 36.28
N ILE A 7 80.66 -41.80 35.36
CA ILE A 7 80.05 -41.77 34.02
C ILE A 7 78.56 -42.03 34.13
N LEU A 8 78.13 -42.92 35.00
CA LEU A 8 76.70 -43.22 35.23
C LEU A 8 75.99 -42.02 35.89
N ALA A 9 76.64 -41.26 36.81
CA ALA A 9 76.07 -40.09 37.42
C ALA A 9 75.93 -38.89 36.41
N VAL A 10 76.89 -38.78 35.50
CA VAL A 10 76.84 -37.76 34.42
C VAL A 10 75.77 -38.08 33.38
N LEU A 11 75.61 -39.42 33.06
CA LEU A 11 74.57 -39.85 32.12
C LEU A 11 73.14 -39.65 32.71
N VAL A 12 72.97 -39.95 34.01
CA VAL A 12 71.69 -39.75 34.72
C VAL A 12 71.37 -38.24 34.85
N CYS A 13 72.37 -37.38 35.11
CA CYS A 13 72.18 -35.93 35.09
C CYS A 13 71.86 -35.37 33.68
N LEU A 14 72.48 -35.95 32.61
CA LEU A 14 72.15 -35.56 31.24
C LEU A 14 70.75 -35.99 30.83
N CYS A 15 70.31 -37.19 31.25
CA CYS A 15 68.95 -37.67 31.01
C CYS A 15 67.90 -36.83 31.78
N VAL A 16 68.21 -36.35 33.00
CA VAL A 16 67.33 -35.49 33.77
C VAL A 16 67.28 -34.05 33.18
N VAL A 17 68.37 -33.58 32.64
CA VAL A 17 68.37 -32.25 31.95
C VAL A 17 67.68 -32.32 30.57
N PHE A 18 67.75 -33.47 29.87
CA PHE A 18 67.00 -33.64 28.61
C PHE A 18 65.51 -33.96 28.81
N SER A 19 65.10 -34.46 29.99
CA SER A 19 63.70 -34.70 30.29
C SER A 19 62.96 -33.45 30.81
N CYS A 20 63.67 -32.32 31.05
CA CYS A 20 63.09 -31.03 31.42
C CYS A 20 63.06 -30.00 30.26
N ALA A 21 63.46 -30.37 29.04
CA ALA A 21 62.99 -29.65 27.88
C ALA A 21 61.57 -30.09 27.59
N VAL A 22 60.65 -29.70 28.43
CA VAL A 22 59.24 -29.60 28.03
C VAL A 22 59.24 -28.61 26.87
N ILE A 23 59.21 -29.14 25.65
CA ILE A 23 58.65 -28.39 24.56
C ILE A 23 57.26 -28.07 25.05
N ALA A 24 57.02 -26.85 25.55
CA ALA A 24 55.69 -26.33 25.68
C ALA A 24 55.18 -26.26 24.22
N VAL A 25 54.66 -27.35 23.73
CA VAL A 25 53.69 -27.35 22.66
C VAL A 25 52.54 -26.54 23.28
N SER A 26 52.47 -25.26 22.94
CA SER A 26 51.31 -24.48 23.20
C SER A 26 50.17 -25.25 22.53
N ALA A 27 49.47 -26.04 23.34
CA ALA A 27 48.24 -26.66 22.87
C ALA A 27 47.34 -25.46 22.51
N GLU A 28 47.04 -25.34 21.26
CA GLU A 28 46.10 -24.32 20.78
C GLU A 28 44.82 -24.45 21.61
N GLU A 29 44.38 -23.37 22.26
CA GLU A 29 43.14 -23.40 23.05
C GLU A 29 42.00 -23.88 22.17
N PRO A 30 41.15 -24.81 22.65
CA PRO A 30 40.02 -25.26 21.83
C PRO A 30 39.11 -24.10 21.49
N THR A 31 38.77 -24.00 20.21
CA THR A 31 37.90 -22.96 19.67
C THR A 31 36.58 -23.55 19.18
N GLY A 32 35.57 -22.72 19.13
CA GLY A 32 34.26 -22.99 18.54
C GLY A 32 33.72 -21.74 17.82
N SER A 33 32.48 -21.77 17.46
CA SER A 33 31.81 -20.67 16.77
C SER A 33 30.47 -20.32 17.40
N ILE A 34 29.99 -19.10 17.17
CA ILE A 34 28.59 -18.71 17.37
C ILE A 34 27.98 -18.47 16.00
N THR A 35 26.92 -19.20 15.66
CA THR A 35 26.11 -18.96 14.47
C THR A 35 24.82 -18.25 14.88
N ILE A 36 24.57 -17.06 14.33
CA ILE A 36 23.34 -16.29 14.54
C ILE A 36 22.43 -16.55 13.34
N GLN A 37 21.22 -17.06 13.60
CA GLN A 37 20.20 -17.36 12.58
C GLN A 37 19.06 -16.32 12.62
N ASN A 38 18.41 -16.11 11.47
CA ASN A 38 17.19 -15.32 11.41
C ASN A 38 16.07 -15.98 12.20
N PRO A 39 15.16 -15.22 12.82
CA PRO A 39 13.99 -15.80 13.49
C PRO A 39 13.00 -16.36 12.47
N SER A 40 12.31 -17.46 12.82
CA SER A 40 11.39 -18.18 11.91
C SER A 40 10.06 -17.45 11.67
N HIS A 41 9.65 -16.55 12.56
CA HIS A 41 8.35 -15.86 12.53
C HIS A 41 8.48 -14.33 12.48
N SER A 42 9.57 -13.82 11.94
CA SER A 42 9.85 -12.38 11.86
C SER A 42 10.64 -12.07 10.60
N ASN A 43 10.43 -10.88 10.04
CA ASN A 43 11.21 -10.35 8.93
C ASN A 43 12.55 -9.74 9.36
N ALA A 44 12.94 -9.88 10.62
CA ALA A 44 14.25 -9.46 11.06
C ALA A 44 15.34 -10.33 10.43
N THR A 45 16.43 -9.72 10.02
CA THR A 45 17.52 -10.37 9.32
C THR A 45 18.87 -10.00 9.93
N VAL A 46 19.82 -10.94 9.86
CA VAL A 46 21.23 -10.67 10.16
C VAL A 46 21.94 -9.88 9.05
N ALA A 47 21.36 -9.85 7.84
CA ALA A 47 21.96 -9.21 6.67
C ALA A 47 22.30 -7.73 6.93
N GLY A 48 23.51 -7.32 6.63
CA GLY A 48 24.01 -5.94 6.81
C GLY A 48 24.26 -5.52 8.26
N LYS A 49 24.14 -6.43 9.25
CA LYS A 49 24.36 -6.12 10.66
C LYS A 49 25.85 -6.18 11.04
N GLU A 50 26.20 -5.42 12.10
CA GLU A 50 27.49 -5.50 12.78
C GLU A 50 27.27 -6.10 14.16
N PHE A 51 27.97 -7.19 14.47
CA PHE A 51 27.95 -7.80 15.80
C PHE A 51 29.28 -7.61 16.52
N LYS A 52 29.21 -7.12 17.78
CA LYS A 52 30.33 -7.06 18.73
C LYS A 52 30.20 -8.18 19.76
N VAL A 53 31.30 -8.85 20.06
CA VAL A 53 31.36 -10.02 20.93
C VAL A 53 32.31 -9.74 22.08
N TYR A 54 31.85 -9.95 23.29
CA TYR A 54 32.61 -9.75 24.51
C TYR A 54 32.68 -11.04 25.31
N LYS A 55 33.88 -11.44 25.71
CA LYS A 55 34.09 -12.63 26.54
C LYS A 55 33.98 -12.28 28.01
N ILE A 56 33.06 -12.95 28.74
CA ILE A 56 32.80 -12.71 30.17
C ILE A 56 33.59 -13.68 31.03
N PHE A 57 33.54 -14.98 30.67
CA PHE A 57 34.26 -16.05 31.35
C PHE A 57 35.02 -16.90 30.34
N ASN A 58 36.16 -17.45 30.76
CA ASN A 58 36.77 -18.62 30.09
C ASN A 58 35.98 -19.87 30.48
N ALA A 59 35.95 -20.86 29.58
CA ALA A 59 35.31 -22.13 29.83
C ALA A 59 36.27 -23.29 29.53
N THR A 60 36.17 -24.35 30.33
CA THR A 60 36.83 -25.64 30.08
C THR A 60 35.74 -26.69 30.02
N ALA A 61 35.62 -27.40 28.89
CA ALA A 61 34.64 -28.44 28.69
C ALA A 61 35.28 -29.81 28.98
N SER A 62 34.59 -30.67 29.75
CA SER A 62 34.94 -32.06 29.98
C SER A 62 33.68 -32.94 29.90
N GLY A 63 33.50 -33.62 28.79
CA GLY A 63 32.27 -34.34 28.49
C GLY A 63 31.09 -33.37 28.40
N ASN A 64 30.04 -33.61 29.20
CA ASN A 64 28.86 -32.71 29.25
C ASN A 64 28.99 -31.58 30.29
N ASN A 65 30.08 -31.49 31.02
CA ASN A 65 30.29 -30.48 32.05
C ASN A 65 31.15 -29.33 31.54
N THR A 66 30.78 -28.12 31.92
CA THR A 66 31.53 -26.89 31.61
C THR A 66 31.89 -26.20 32.94
N SER A 67 33.19 -25.93 33.13
CA SER A 67 33.70 -25.17 34.26
C SER A 67 34.13 -23.78 33.78
N TYR A 68 33.91 -22.76 34.57
CA TYR A 68 34.22 -21.39 34.21
C TYR A 68 35.32 -20.79 35.09
N SER A 69 36.12 -19.91 34.52
CA SER A 69 37.06 -19.03 35.22
C SER A 69 36.90 -17.59 34.71
N TRP A 70 37.39 -16.60 35.47
CA TRP A 70 37.37 -15.23 35.04
C TRP A 70 38.13 -15.06 33.72
N TYR A 71 37.54 -14.27 32.81
CA TYR A 71 38.28 -13.78 31.65
C TYR A 71 39.15 -12.60 32.09
N GLU A 72 40.44 -12.68 31.85
CA GLU A 72 41.45 -11.71 32.22
C GLU A 72 42.08 -11.09 30.99
N VAL A 73 42.31 -9.77 31.05
CA VAL A 73 43.00 -9.00 30.03
C VAL A 73 44.10 -8.20 30.74
N GLU A 74 45.36 -8.47 30.44
CA GLU A 74 46.51 -7.78 31.04
C GLU A 74 46.51 -7.76 32.57
N GLY A 75 46.03 -8.83 33.19
CA GLY A 75 45.94 -8.98 34.64
C GLY A 75 44.70 -8.32 35.29
N ALA A 76 43.82 -7.71 34.52
CA ALA A 76 42.54 -7.18 34.98
C ALA A 76 41.39 -8.13 34.63
N ILE A 77 40.37 -8.17 35.47
CA ILE A 77 39.13 -8.91 35.24
C ILE A 77 38.04 -7.90 34.83
N PRO A 78 37.77 -7.71 33.51
CA PRO A 78 36.93 -6.60 33.07
C PRO A 78 35.52 -6.59 33.66
N PHE A 79 34.94 -7.75 33.98
CA PHE A 79 33.57 -7.91 34.45
C PHE A 79 33.45 -8.15 35.96
N TYR A 80 34.55 -8.12 36.74
CA TYR A 80 34.48 -8.33 38.18
C TYR A 80 33.59 -7.31 38.89
N ASP A 81 33.75 -6.02 38.59
CA ASP A 81 32.97 -4.94 39.17
C ASP A 81 31.49 -4.97 38.78
N PHE A 82 31.15 -5.52 37.61
CA PHE A 82 29.76 -5.74 37.20
C PHE A 82 29.05 -6.68 38.19
N PHE A 83 29.71 -7.75 38.60
CA PHE A 83 29.12 -8.71 39.52
C PHE A 83 29.27 -8.26 40.98
N TYR A 84 30.42 -7.80 41.41
CA TYR A 84 30.81 -7.62 42.80
C TYR A 84 31.30 -6.19 43.16
N GLY A 85 31.27 -5.24 42.24
CA GLY A 85 31.64 -3.85 42.50
C GLY A 85 30.69 -3.13 43.44
N ALA A 86 30.92 -1.83 43.65
CA ALA A 86 30.11 -1.00 44.55
C ALA A 86 28.63 -1.00 44.16
N ASN A 87 28.33 -1.04 42.86
CA ASN A 87 27.00 -1.10 42.24
C ASN A 87 26.81 -2.43 41.49
N GLY A 88 27.53 -3.50 41.91
CA GLY A 88 27.44 -4.80 41.26
C GLY A 88 26.08 -5.45 41.44
N VAL A 89 25.72 -6.34 40.51
CA VAL A 89 24.41 -7.03 40.47
C VAL A 89 24.24 -8.07 41.57
N ILE A 90 25.34 -8.48 42.26
CA ILE A 90 25.34 -9.41 43.39
C ILE A 90 25.64 -8.58 44.68
N GLU A 91 24.75 -8.70 45.67
CA GLU A 91 24.90 -7.95 46.92
C GLU A 91 26.23 -8.27 47.64
N LYS A 92 26.92 -7.22 48.11
CA LYS A 92 28.24 -7.25 48.75
C LYS A 92 28.40 -8.19 49.94
N ASN A 93 27.33 -8.61 50.59
CA ASN A 93 27.36 -9.40 51.81
C ASN A 93 27.51 -10.92 51.60
N LYS A 94 27.59 -11.39 50.36
CA LYS A 94 27.94 -12.78 50.10
C LYS A 94 29.47 -12.96 50.21
N ALA A 95 29.89 -13.68 51.24
CA ALA A 95 31.26 -13.85 51.69
C ALA A 95 32.24 -14.47 50.65
N ASN A 96 31.84 -14.74 49.45
CA ASN A 96 32.62 -15.40 48.42
C ASN A 96 32.37 -14.74 47.04
N ALA A 97 33.02 -13.61 46.79
CA ALA A 97 33.12 -13.05 45.45
C ALA A 97 33.92 -14.01 44.54
N SER A 98 33.26 -14.98 43.95
CA SER A 98 33.86 -16.04 43.15
C SER A 98 33.20 -16.11 41.75
N VAL A 99 33.92 -16.66 40.78
CA VAL A 99 33.35 -17.01 39.49
C VAL A 99 32.13 -17.90 39.58
N GLN A 100 32.17 -18.85 40.56
CA GLN A 100 31.04 -19.74 40.81
C GLN A 100 29.76 -19.00 41.22
N GLY A 101 29.89 -17.98 42.11
CA GLY A 101 28.75 -17.16 42.49
C GLY A 101 28.17 -16.31 41.35
N ALA A 102 29.02 -15.81 40.44
CA ALA A 102 28.58 -15.11 39.26
C ALA A 102 27.85 -16.04 38.28
N VAL A 103 28.34 -17.26 38.09
CA VAL A 103 27.71 -18.30 37.22
C VAL A 103 26.37 -18.75 37.83
N GLU A 104 26.29 -18.94 39.14
CA GLU A 104 25.04 -19.31 39.85
C GLU A 104 23.99 -18.19 39.70
N TYR A 105 24.40 -16.92 39.82
CA TYR A 105 23.53 -15.77 39.59
C TYR A 105 22.93 -15.79 38.17
N LEU A 106 23.75 -16.02 37.12
CA LEU A 106 23.28 -16.11 35.75
C LEU A 106 22.37 -17.32 35.53
N ALA A 107 22.67 -18.45 36.14
CA ALA A 107 21.85 -19.67 36.06
C ALA A 107 20.48 -19.48 36.74
N ASP A 108 20.44 -18.78 37.89
CA ASP A 108 19.21 -18.43 38.59
C ASP A 108 18.31 -17.56 37.69
N LYS A 109 18.88 -16.56 37.01
CA LYS A 109 18.17 -15.69 36.07
C LYS A 109 17.65 -16.40 34.81
N ASN A 110 18.14 -17.60 34.53
CA ASN A 110 17.69 -18.46 33.43
C ASN A 110 16.69 -19.54 33.89
N SER A 111 16.42 -19.70 35.18
CA SER A 111 15.71 -20.85 35.76
C SER A 111 14.21 -20.85 35.53
N GLY A 112 13.59 -19.71 35.20
CA GLY A 112 12.14 -19.53 35.06
C GLY A 112 11.55 -20.00 33.72
N GLY A 113 12.34 -20.53 32.78
CA GLY A 113 11.87 -20.98 31.45
C GLY A 113 11.57 -19.84 30.47
N ASN A 114 11.44 -18.61 30.95
CA ASN A 114 11.42 -17.43 30.10
C ASN A 114 12.80 -16.74 30.24
N ASN A 115 13.48 -16.48 29.14
CA ASN A 115 14.82 -15.86 29.11
C ASN A 115 14.81 -14.36 29.46
N PHE A 116 13.72 -13.82 30.02
CA PHE A 116 13.53 -12.38 30.24
C PHE A 116 14.52 -11.84 31.26
N GLU A 117 14.63 -12.46 32.44
CA GLU A 117 15.56 -11.98 33.47
C GLU A 117 17.03 -12.07 33.02
N LEU A 118 17.39 -13.11 32.27
CA LEU A 118 18.73 -13.26 31.71
C LEU A 118 19.01 -12.19 30.65
N SER A 119 18.02 -11.83 29.81
CA SER A 119 18.19 -10.75 28.83
C SER A 119 18.34 -9.39 29.51
N GLN A 120 17.65 -9.13 30.63
CA GLN A 120 17.87 -7.90 31.41
C GLN A 120 19.30 -7.83 31.99
N VAL A 121 19.87 -8.96 32.38
CA VAL A 121 21.29 -9.02 32.80
C VAL A 121 22.21 -8.74 31.60
N ALA A 122 21.89 -9.26 30.43
CA ALA A 122 22.65 -8.98 29.21
C ALA A 122 22.64 -7.49 28.85
N GLU A 123 21.50 -6.80 28.96
CA GLU A 123 21.38 -5.35 28.77
C GLU A 123 22.22 -4.59 29.79
N LYS A 124 22.13 -4.91 31.07
CA LYS A 124 22.96 -4.30 32.11
C LYS A 124 24.47 -4.50 31.88
N LEU A 125 24.87 -5.67 31.36
CA LEU A 125 26.26 -5.92 30.94
C LEU A 125 26.67 -5.02 29.79
N HIS A 126 25.80 -4.81 28.80
CA HIS A 126 26.05 -3.90 27.69
C HIS A 126 26.18 -2.44 28.18
N ASP A 127 25.28 -1.98 29.06
CA ASP A 127 25.37 -0.64 29.67
C ASP A 127 26.67 -0.46 30.45
N TYR A 128 27.05 -1.46 31.24
CA TYR A 128 28.31 -1.46 31.97
C TYR A 128 29.52 -1.34 31.03
N ILE A 129 29.54 -2.06 29.89
CA ILE A 129 30.59 -1.96 28.87
C ILE A 129 30.64 -0.54 28.28
N SER A 130 29.47 0.04 28.00
CA SER A 130 29.34 1.39 27.47
C SER A 130 29.83 2.45 28.45
N ASP A 131 29.46 2.34 29.73
CA ASP A 131 29.86 3.26 30.78
C ASP A 131 31.37 3.21 31.09
N LYS A 132 31.96 2.02 31.06
CA LYS A 132 33.40 1.85 31.28
C LYS A 132 34.22 2.39 30.10
N GLY A 133 33.71 2.27 28.85
CA GLY A 133 34.32 2.81 27.64
C GLY A 133 35.67 2.21 27.20
N ASN A 134 36.28 1.36 28.05
CA ASN A 134 37.60 0.76 27.81
C ASN A 134 37.59 -0.77 27.67
N ILE A 135 36.40 -1.40 27.69
CA ILE A 135 36.27 -2.84 27.46
C ILE A 135 36.14 -3.08 25.95
N ALA A 136 37.18 -3.64 25.35
CA ALA A 136 37.19 -3.94 23.92
C ALA A 136 36.47 -5.27 23.63
N PRO A 137 35.73 -5.36 22.49
CA PRO A 137 35.21 -6.65 22.02
C PRO A 137 36.34 -7.59 21.63
N VAL A 138 36.20 -8.86 21.93
CA VAL A 138 37.16 -9.90 21.47
C VAL A 138 37.02 -10.16 19.97
N LYS A 139 35.86 -9.83 19.40
CA LYS A 139 35.59 -9.94 17.96
C LYS A 139 34.52 -8.96 17.49
N THR A 140 34.67 -8.44 16.27
CA THR A 140 33.64 -7.67 15.57
C THR A 140 33.41 -8.32 14.21
N VAL A 141 32.16 -8.55 13.84
CA VAL A 141 31.76 -9.20 12.58
C VAL A 141 30.77 -8.33 11.83
N ASN A 142 31.13 -7.92 10.60
CA ASN A 142 30.25 -7.25 9.66
C ASN A 142 29.62 -8.31 8.74
N VAL A 143 28.30 -8.39 8.72
CA VAL A 143 27.55 -9.39 7.97
C VAL A 143 27.19 -8.86 6.58
N PRO A 144 27.47 -9.59 5.50
CA PRO A 144 27.05 -9.17 4.15
C PRO A 144 25.55 -8.96 4.04
N THR A 145 25.13 -8.03 3.17
CA THR A 145 23.70 -7.71 2.94
C THR A 145 22.89 -8.83 2.31
N THR A 146 23.56 -9.86 1.78
CA THR A 146 22.92 -11.04 1.18
C THR A 146 22.90 -12.28 2.09
N ALA A 147 23.45 -12.15 3.32
CA ALA A 147 23.60 -13.29 4.22
C ALA A 147 22.27 -13.67 4.90
N THR A 148 22.04 -14.97 5.06
CA THR A 148 20.89 -15.55 5.79
C THR A 148 21.25 -15.96 7.21
N SER A 149 22.55 -16.02 7.55
CA SER A 149 23.10 -16.27 8.89
C SER A 149 24.41 -15.53 9.07
N ALA A 150 24.80 -15.25 10.32
CA ALA A 150 26.08 -14.68 10.68
C ALA A 150 26.89 -15.71 11.47
N VAL A 151 28.11 -16.00 11.03
CA VAL A 151 29.02 -16.91 11.74
C VAL A 151 30.15 -16.11 12.37
N ILE A 152 30.35 -16.30 13.66
CA ILE A 152 31.45 -15.74 14.45
C ILE A 152 32.40 -16.89 14.78
N PRO A 153 33.42 -17.15 13.96
CA PRO A 153 34.32 -18.29 14.10
C PRO A 153 35.43 -18.04 15.13
N ASP A 154 36.21 -19.06 15.44
CA ASP A 154 37.48 -19.02 16.18
C ASP A 154 37.35 -18.38 17.57
N LEU A 155 36.26 -18.63 18.27
CA LEU A 155 36.07 -18.20 19.66
C LEU A 155 36.65 -19.26 20.58
N THR A 156 37.60 -18.92 21.46
CA THR A 156 38.07 -19.83 22.53
C THR A 156 36.89 -20.18 23.45
N TYR A 157 36.91 -21.35 24.06
CA TYR A 157 35.79 -21.77 24.93
C TYR A 157 35.53 -20.73 26.02
N GLY A 158 34.26 -20.36 26.23
CA GLY A 158 33.88 -19.27 27.13
C GLY A 158 32.39 -18.98 27.19
N TYR A 159 32.04 -17.99 28.00
CA TYR A 159 30.72 -17.39 28.06
C TYR A 159 30.77 -15.99 27.47
N TYR A 160 29.90 -15.71 26.50
CA TYR A 160 29.97 -14.54 25.64
C TYR A 160 28.70 -13.73 25.66
N LEU A 161 28.87 -12.39 25.64
CA LEU A 161 27.85 -11.41 25.28
C LEU A 161 28.00 -11.09 23.79
N VAL A 162 26.90 -11.16 23.05
CA VAL A 162 26.82 -10.77 21.63
C VAL A 162 25.87 -9.60 21.50
N TYR A 163 26.35 -8.50 20.94
CA TYR A 163 25.64 -7.24 20.80
C TYR A 163 25.54 -6.82 19.34
N ASP A 164 24.30 -6.47 18.90
CA ASP A 164 24.03 -5.87 17.57
C ASP A 164 24.36 -4.37 17.62
N ASN A 165 25.48 -3.98 17.04
CA ASN A 165 25.99 -2.59 17.01
C ASN A 165 25.54 -1.82 15.76
N SER A 166 24.58 -2.35 15.00
CA SER A 166 24.13 -1.74 13.74
C SER A 166 23.46 -0.39 13.96
N THR A 167 23.58 0.51 12.99
CA THR A 167 22.81 1.76 12.96
C THR A 167 21.36 1.47 12.63
N LEU A 168 20.43 2.00 13.43
CA LEU A 168 19.01 1.89 13.16
C LEU A 168 18.56 2.98 12.19
N ALA A 169 17.83 2.57 11.14
CA ALA A 169 17.22 3.47 10.17
C ALA A 169 15.88 2.90 9.68
N GLY A 170 14.87 3.77 9.57
CA GLY A 170 13.56 3.40 9.03
C GLY A 170 12.88 2.29 9.82
N SER A 171 12.66 1.14 9.19
CA SER A 171 12.03 -0.04 9.79
C SER A 171 13.02 -1.02 10.44
N ALA A 172 14.31 -0.66 10.57
CA ALA A 172 15.31 -1.53 11.19
C ALA A 172 15.02 -1.74 12.68
N VAL A 173 15.33 -2.94 13.17
CA VAL A 173 15.15 -3.36 14.56
C VAL A 173 16.49 -3.89 15.07
N ARG A 174 16.90 -3.41 16.23
CA ARG A 174 18.08 -3.94 16.92
C ARG A 174 17.73 -5.28 17.59
N SER A 175 18.64 -6.24 17.48
CA SER A 175 18.54 -7.46 18.25
C SER A 175 18.78 -7.16 19.73
N ALA A 176 18.02 -7.82 20.60
CA ALA A 176 18.38 -7.85 22.00
C ALA A 176 19.77 -8.42 22.23
N VAL A 177 20.43 -7.98 23.29
CA VAL A 177 21.73 -8.48 23.67
C VAL A 177 21.62 -9.97 24.05
N MET A 178 22.51 -10.80 23.52
CA MET A 178 22.45 -12.26 23.65
C MET A 178 23.62 -12.80 24.46
N LEU A 179 23.35 -13.75 25.33
CA LEU A 179 24.38 -14.49 26.06
C LEU A 179 24.46 -15.93 25.53
N SER A 180 25.68 -16.43 25.36
CA SER A 180 25.90 -17.79 24.85
C SER A 180 27.16 -18.44 25.42
N THR A 181 27.07 -19.73 25.75
CA THR A 181 28.24 -20.55 26.10
C THR A 181 28.83 -21.15 24.82
N VAL A 182 30.11 -20.97 24.61
CA VAL A 182 30.89 -21.66 23.57
C VAL A 182 31.79 -22.69 24.23
N ASN A 183 31.39 -23.95 24.16
CA ASN A 183 32.19 -25.12 24.51
C ASN A 183 32.37 -26.07 23.32
N LYS A 184 31.82 -25.70 22.19
CA LYS A 184 31.86 -26.20 20.84
C LYS A 184 31.12 -25.16 19.98
N ASP A 185 30.65 -25.49 18.79
CA ASP A 185 29.82 -24.60 17.99
C ASP A 185 28.45 -24.36 18.66
N ALA A 186 28.05 -23.09 18.77
CA ALA A 186 26.78 -22.68 19.34
C ALA A 186 25.92 -22.04 18.26
N VAL A 187 24.61 -22.27 18.34
CA VAL A 187 23.62 -21.62 17.46
C VAL A 187 22.66 -20.80 18.31
N ILE A 188 22.51 -19.55 17.96
CA ILE A 188 21.55 -18.63 18.59
C ILE A 188 20.65 -18.03 17.52
N THR A 189 19.41 -17.74 17.89
CA THR A 189 18.47 -17.04 17.02
C THR A 189 18.51 -15.54 17.29
N LEU A 190 18.53 -14.73 16.23
CA LEU A 190 18.47 -13.28 16.33
C LEU A 190 17.21 -12.87 17.11
N LYS A 191 17.37 -12.19 18.23
CA LYS A 191 16.27 -11.73 19.07
C LYS A 191 15.80 -10.33 18.62
N ALA A 192 15.37 -10.25 17.37
CA ALA A 192 14.79 -9.06 16.79
C ALA A 192 13.46 -9.43 16.13
N ASN A 193 12.50 -8.52 16.16
CA ASN A 193 11.22 -8.71 15.51
C ASN A 193 10.84 -7.43 14.77
N ARG A 194 10.61 -7.55 13.46
CA ARG A 194 10.15 -6.46 12.62
C ARG A 194 8.66 -6.65 12.34
N PRO A 195 7.78 -5.87 12.96
CA PRO A 195 6.36 -5.93 12.68
C PRO A 195 6.03 -5.66 11.22
N GLN A 196 4.91 -6.20 10.77
CA GLN A 196 4.36 -5.99 9.44
C GLN A 196 2.98 -5.37 9.55
N ILE A 197 2.58 -4.66 8.52
CA ILE A 197 1.23 -4.12 8.36
C ILE A 197 0.74 -4.46 6.97
N LEU A 198 -0.54 -4.78 6.84
CA LEU A 198 -1.22 -5.04 5.58
C LEU A 198 -2.46 -4.16 5.53
N LYS A 199 -2.52 -3.26 4.55
CA LYS A 199 -3.69 -2.42 4.27
C LYS A 199 -4.43 -2.97 3.06
N GLN A 200 -5.74 -3.13 3.18
CA GLN A 200 -6.62 -3.65 2.14
C GLN A 200 -7.91 -2.84 2.05
N ILE A 201 -8.58 -2.94 0.92
CA ILE A 201 -9.91 -2.39 0.67
C ILE A 201 -10.83 -3.48 0.14
N LYS A 202 -12.10 -3.43 0.51
CA LYS A 202 -13.12 -4.37 0.06
C LYS A 202 -13.51 -4.05 -1.38
N LYS A 203 -13.42 -5.05 -2.25
CA LYS A 203 -13.79 -4.95 -3.67
C LYS A 203 -15.30 -5.18 -3.85
N HIS A 204 -15.80 -4.92 -5.05
CA HIS A 204 -17.20 -5.18 -5.41
C HIS A 204 -17.62 -6.66 -5.28
N ASN A 205 -16.67 -7.60 -5.39
CA ASN A 205 -16.91 -9.04 -5.18
C ASN A 205 -16.84 -9.47 -3.70
N GLU A 206 -16.83 -8.52 -2.76
CA GLU A 206 -16.72 -8.74 -1.31
C GLU A 206 -15.34 -9.22 -0.83
N GLU A 207 -14.37 -9.45 -1.72
CA GLU A 207 -13.00 -9.83 -1.36
C GLU A 207 -12.17 -8.60 -0.99
N TYR A 208 -11.16 -8.79 -0.15
CA TYR A 208 -10.19 -7.76 0.18
C TYR A 208 -9.03 -7.76 -0.81
N GLY A 209 -8.63 -6.56 -1.27
CA GLY A 209 -7.52 -6.34 -2.19
C GLY A 209 -6.80 -5.03 -1.93
N LYS A 210 -5.92 -4.64 -2.86
CA LYS A 210 -5.12 -3.42 -2.76
C LYS A 210 -5.77 -2.21 -3.44
N GLY A 211 -6.85 -2.42 -4.18
CA GLY A 211 -7.55 -1.33 -4.86
C GLY A 211 -8.95 -1.73 -5.29
N THR A 212 -9.80 -0.74 -5.45
CA THR A 212 -11.16 -0.86 -6.00
C THR A 212 -11.55 0.45 -6.68
N SER A 213 -12.51 0.41 -7.60
CA SER A 213 -13.16 1.62 -8.11
C SER A 213 -14.45 1.94 -7.37
N VAL A 214 -14.81 3.22 -7.33
CA VAL A 214 -15.94 3.74 -6.58
C VAL A 214 -16.63 4.86 -7.34
N SER A 215 -17.93 5.00 -7.14
CA SER A 215 -18.65 6.22 -7.52
C SER A 215 -18.67 7.22 -6.36
N ILE A 216 -18.75 8.50 -6.68
CA ILE A 216 -18.98 9.54 -5.67
C ILE A 216 -20.27 9.23 -4.90
N GLY A 217 -20.19 9.29 -3.57
CA GLY A 217 -21.29 8.95 -2.66
C GLY A 217 -21.29 7.49 -2.19
N ASP A 218 -20.49 6.61 -2.79
CA ASP A 218 -20.32 5.23 -2.31
C ASP A 218 -19.63 5.21 -0.94
N THR A 219 -19.84 4.14 -0.20
CA THR A 219 -19.12 3.84 1.04
C THR A 219 -18.18 2.67 0.78
N VAL A 220 -16.92 2.84 1.18
CA VAL A 220 -15.88 1.81 1.06
C VAL A 220 -15.45 1.30 2.42
N THR A 221 -15.11 0.03 2.51
CA THR A 221 -14.64 -0.61 3.73
C THR A 221 -13.15 -0.91 3.61
N PHE A 222 -12.36 -0.45 4.57
CA PHE A 222 -10.93 -0.73 4.69
C PHE A 222 -10.67 -1.74 5.79
N LYS A 223 -9.57 -2.49 5.61
CA LYS A 223 -9.02 -3.40 6.63
C LYS A 223 -7.52 -3.16 6.78
N ILE A 224 -7.06 -3.01 8.01
CA ILE A 224 -5.65 -2.98 8.38
C ILE A 224 -5.37 -4.19 9.24
N SER A 225 -4.40 -5.02 8.86
CA SER A 225 -4.01 -6.22 9.63
C SER A 225 -2.56 -6.14 10.04
N THR A 226 -2.27 -6.62 11.25
CA THR A 226 -0.92 -6.81 11.78
C THR A 226 -0.89 -8.01 12.71
N VAL A 227 0.30 -8.45 13.09
CA VAL A 227 0.50 -9.58 14.01
C VAL A 227 1.27 -9.09 15.22
N VAL A 228 0.86 -9.50 16.42
CA VAL A 228 1.54 -9.16 17.68
C VAL A 228 3.00 -9.61 17.61
N PRO A 229 3.96 -8.65 17.68
CA PRO A 229 5.37 -8.98 17.60
C PRO A 229 5.91 -9.53 18.92
N SER A 230 7.09 -10.14 18.90
CA SER A 230 7.82 -10.46 20.13
C SER A 230 8.27 -9.15 20.80
N HIS A 231 7.73 -8.86 21.95
CA HIS A 231 7.95 -7.64 22.73
C HIS A 231 8.46 -7.93 24.16
N THR A 232 8.64 -9.20 24.53
CA THR A 232 9.00 -9.64 25.87
C THR A 232 10.36 -9.15 26.36
N LEU A 233 11.21 -8.65 25.48
CA LEU A 233 12.53 -8.09 25.81
C LEU A 233 12.50 -6.57 26.07
N TYR A 234 11.36 -5.93 25.86
CA TYR A 234 11.17 -4.50 26.08
C TYR A 234 10.55 -4.24 27.45
N LYS A 235 11.04 -3.23 28.13
CA LYS A 235 10.42 -2.79 29.40
C LYS A 235 9.09 -2.10 29.17
N ASN A 236 9.01 -1.30 28.11
CA ASN A 236 7.79 -0.69 27.58
C ASN A 236 7.83 -0.79 26.06
N TYR A 237 6.83 -1.40 25.48
CA TYR A 237 6.74 -1.56 24.04
C TYR A 237 5.69 -0.64 23.45
N THR A 238 6.14 0.35 22.69
CA THR A 238 5.24 1.24 21.92
C THR A 238 4.72 0.50 20.70
N TYR A 239 3.39 0.55 20.47
CA TYR A 239 2.76 -0.09 19.33
C TYR A 239 1.45 0.61 18.96
N TYR A 240 1.46 1.37 17.87
CA TYR A 240 0.27 2.07 17.41
C TYR A 240 0.20 2.18 15.90
N ILE A 241 -1.02 2.28 15.38
CA ILE A 241 -1.33 2.43 13.97
C ILE A 241 -1.96 3.80 13.74
N GLU A 242 -1.44 4.54 12.78
CA GLU A 242 -1.99 5.78 12.22
C GLU A 242 -2.52 5.50 10.83
N ASP A 243 -3.63 6.14 10.47
CA ASP A 243 -4.24 6.06 9.15
C ASP A 243 -4.38 7.44 8.54
N SER A 244 -4.08 7.54 7.25
CA SER A 244 -4.09 8.80 6.47
C SER A 244 -4.76 8.55 5.14
N MET A 245 -5.95 9.14 4.95
CA MET A 245 -6.75 9.02 3.75
C MET A 245 -6.58 10.22 2.82
N HIS A 246 -6.82 10.01 1.54
CA HIS A 246 -6.99 11.10 0.58
C HIS A 246 -8.21 11.97 0.94
N ASP A 247 -8.14 13.29 0.68
CA ASP A 247 -9.20 14.26 1.04
C ASP A 247 -10.59 13.90 0.47
N GLY A 248 -10.63 13.13 -0.61
CA GLY A 248 -11.88 12.61 -1.19
C GLY A 248 -12.51 11.43 -0.43
N LEU A 249 -11.94 11.02 0.71
CA LEU A 249 -12.43 9.94 1.57
C LEU A 249 -12.69 10.49 2.96
N VAL A 250 -13.94 10.45 3.42
CA VAL A 250 -14.32 10.93 4.75
C VAL A 250 -14.60 9.76 5.68
N LEU A 251 -13.82 9.65 6.75
CA LEU A 251 -13.92 8.61 7.76
C LEU A 251 -15.28 8.59 8.45
N ASP A 252 -15.91 7.43 8.50
CA ASP A 252 -16.99 7.15 9.43
C ASP A 252 -16.40 6.64 10.76
N VAL A 253 -16.15 7.56 11.69
CA VAL A 253 -15.54 7.26 13.00
C VAL A 253 -16.32 6.19 13.77
N ALA A 254 -17.66 6.16 13.65
CA ALA A 254 -18.50 5.20 14.35
C ALA A 254 -18.36 3.76 13.81
N SER A 255 -17.84 3.63 12.60
CA SER A 255 -17.62 2.33 11.95
C SER A 255 -16.33 1.64 12.36
N ILE A 256 -15.39 2.33 13.03
CA ILE A 256 -14.09 1.77 13.43
C ILE A 256 -14.31 0.63 14.42
N LYS A 257 -13.85 -0.56 14.04
CA LYS A 257 -13.88 -1.77 14.86
C LYS A 257 -12.50 -2.41 14.87
N VAL A 258 -12.04 -2.78 16.05
CA VAL A 258 -10.74 -3.42 16.26
C VAL A 258 -10.96 -4.84 16.77
N TYR A 259 -10.26 -5.79 16.21
CA TYR A 259 -10.40 -7.21 16.53
C TYR A 259 -9.05 -7.82 16.86
N LYS A 260 -9.07 -8.77 17.80
CA LYS A 260 -8.02 -9.76 18.02
C LYS A 260 -8.57 -11.10 17.55
N GLU A 261 -7.97 -11.72 16.56
CA GLU A 261 -8.53 -12.89 15.88
C GLU A 261 -9.97 -12.57 15.41
N ASN A 262 -10.99 -13.16 16.02
CA ASN A 262 -12.40 -12.86 15.74
C ASN A 262 -13.11 -12.16 16.91
N ALA A 263 -12.39 -11.80 17.97
CA ALA A 263 -12.96 -11.15 19.15
C ALA A 263 -12.90 -9.62 19.00
N LEU A 264 -14.07 -8.96 19.11
CA LEU A 264 -14.15 -7.50 19.11
C LEU A 264 -13.53 -6.93 20.38
N LEU A 265 -12.57 -6.04 20.22
CA LEU A 265 -11.92 -5.30 21.29
C LEU A 265 -12.69 -4.03 21.65
N GLN A 266 -12.51 -3.53 22.89
CA GLN A 266 -13.20 -2.36 23.41
C GLN A 266 -12.26 -1.16 23.55
N ASN A 267 -12.66 -0.04 22.95
CA ASN A 267 -11.96 1.23 23.11
C ASN A 267 -11.94 1.67 24.58
N GLY A 268 -10.81 2.18 25.05
CA GLY A 268 -10.56 2.61 26.43
C GLY A 268 -10.23 1.46 27.40
N THR A 269 -10.36 0.19 26.98
CA THR A 269 -10.01 -0.99 27.77
C THR A 269 -8.93 -1.83 27.10
N ASP A 270 -9.10 -2.09 25.80
CA ASP A 270 -8.23 -2.97 25.02
C ASP A 270 -7.36 -2.18 24.03
N TYR A 271 -7.67 -0.95 23.74
CA TYR A 271 -6.89 -0.01 22.95
C TYR A 271 -7.36 1.43 23.22
N GLU A 272 -6.60 2.42 22.77
CA GLU A 272 -7.01 3.83 22.78
C GLU A 272 -7.21 4.31 21.34
N LEU A 273 -8.44 4.77 21.00
CA LEU A 273 -8.75 5.40 19.72
C LEU A 273 -8.66 6.93 19.86
N LYS A 274 -7.88 7.56 18.99
CA LYS A 274 -7.80 9.02 18.84
C LYS A 274 -8.24 9.41 17.43
N THR A 275 -9.10 10.43 17.36
CA THR A 275 -9.60 11.04 16.11
C THR A 275 -9.43 12.56 16.13
N THR A 276 -8.86 13.10 17.18
CA THR A 276 -8.52 14.53 17.36
C THR A 276 -7.12 14.66 17.95
N ASP A 277 -6.54 15.84 17.85
CA ASP A 277 -5.18 16.14 18.33
C ASP A 277 -4.11 15.22 17.72
N LEU A 278 -4.27 14.96 16.41
CA LEU A 278 -3.39 14.12 15.62
C LEU A 278 -2.38 14.94 14.82
N ALA A 279 -1.36 14.28 14.29
CA ALA A 279 -0.45 14.89 13.32
C ALA A 279 -1.21 15.30 12.06
N THR A 280 -0.73 16.32 11.36
CA THR A 280 -1.33 16.80 10.11
C THR A 280 -1.42 15.66 9.08
N GLY A 281 -2.60 15.46 8.51
CA GLY A 281 -2.88 14.43 7.52
C GLY A 281 -3.13 13.03 8.10
N VAL A 282 -3.28 12.87 9.41
CA VAL A 282 -3.71 11.63 10.06
C VAL A 282 -5.18 11.75 10.43
N ASP A 283 -6.00 10.78 10.02
CA ASP A 283 -7.45 10.75 10.28
C ASP A 283 -7.80 10.07 11.59
N PHE A 284 -7.08 9.01 11.95
CA PHE A 284 -7.21 8.37 13.26
C PHE A 284 -5.93 7.64 13.68
N LYS A 285 -5.82 7.41 14.98
CA LYS A 285 -4.78 6.60 15.61
C LYS A 285 -5.40 5.56 16.53
N VAL A 286 -4.97 4.30 16.37
CA VAL A 286 -5.27 3.20 17.31
C VAL A 286 -3.99 2.85 18.04
N ASP A 287 -3.99 3.04 19.37
CA ASP A 287 -2.83 2.84 20.24
C ASP A 287 -3.00 1.57 21.09
N PHE A 288 -2.11 0.61 20.89
CA PHE A 288 -2.08 -0.67 21.63
C PHE A 288 -0.98 -0.72 22.68
N THR A 289 -0.25 0.37 22.91
CA THR A 289 0.94 0.41 23.78
C THR A 289 0.67 -0.13 25.18
N SER A 290 -0.48 0.21 25.77
CA SER A 290 -0.84 -0.27 27.11
C SER A 290 -1.05 -1.79 27.15
N LEU A 291 -1.61 -2.36 26.09
CA LEU A 291 -1.88 -3.80 25.98
C LEU A 291 -0.63 -4.63 25.69
N MET A 292 0.28 -4.09 24.87
CA MET A 292 1.56 -4.76 24.59
C MET A 292 2.42 -4.90 25.86
N ASN A 293 2.10 -4.15 26.90
CA ASN A 293 2.77 -4.22 28.20
C ASN A 293 1.96 -5.01 29.26
N ASP A 294 0.88 -5.69 28.84
CA ASP A 294 0.08 -6.60 29.67
C ASP A 294 0.12 -8.02 29.06
N ASP A 295 1.02 -8.85 29.58
CA ASP A 295 1.25 -10.22 29.11
C ASP A 295 0.02 -11.15 29.18
N THR A 296 -1.08 -10.71 29.83
CA THR A 296 -2.32 -11.49 29.91
C THR A 296 -3.29 -11.24 28.76
N LYS A 297 -3.05 -10.19 27.97
CA LYS A 297 -3.97 -9.71 26.93
C LYS A 297 -3.64 -10.21 25.54
N PHE A 298 -2.35 -10.21 25.17
CA PHE A 298 -1.88 -10.61 23.85
C PHE A 298 -0.80 -11.67 23.93
N GLU A 299 -0.92 -12.68 23.07
CA GLU A 299 0.15 -13.65 22.81
C GLU A 299 0.93 -13.24 21.56
N ILE A 300 2.23 -13.56 21.53
CA ILE A 300 3.05 -13.36 20.34
C ILE A 300 2.48 -14.18 19.18
N GLY A 301 2.15 -13.53 18.07
CA GLY A 301 1.57 -14.17 16.90
C GLY A 301 0.06 -13.96 16.75
N ASP A 302 -0.63 -13.39 17.75
CA ASP A 302 -2.06 -13.02 17.63
C ASP A 302 -2.26 -12.05 16.46
N GLU A 303 -3.27 -12.29 15.63
CA GLU A 303 -3.66 -11.36 14.58
C GLU A 303 -4.52 -10.23 15.15
N ILE A 304 -4.14 -9.00 14.85
CA ILE A 304 -4.95 -7.80 15.14
C ILE A 304 -5.39 -7.21 13.81
N TYR A 305 -6.67 -6.87 13.68
CA TYR A 305 -7.12 -6.11 12.53
C TYR A 305 -8.13 -5.02 12.90
N ILE A 306 -8.11 -3.95 12.10
CA ILE A 306 -8.99 -2.79 12.19
C ILE A 306 -9.82 -2.76 10.93
N GLU A 307 -11.15 -2.74 11.06
CA GLU A 307 -12.08 -2.48 9.95
C GLU A 307 -12.79 -1.14 10.17
N TYR A 308 -12.98 -0.38 9.11
CA TYR A 308 -13.69 0.89 9.14
C TYR A 308 -14.18 1.27 7.75
N ASN A 309 -15.14 2.19 7.72
CA ASN A 309 -15.73 2.71 6.50
C ASN A 309 -15.30 4.14 6.24
N ALA A 310 -15.22 4.50 4.96
CA ALA A 310 -15.09 5.87 4.51
C ALA A 310 -16.11 6.16 3.40
N LYS A 311 -16.63 7.39 3.40
CA LYS A 311 -17.52 7.88 2.37
C LYS A 311 -16.73 8.59 1.28
N VAL A 312 -17.06 8.31 0.03
CA VAL A 312 -16.45 8.94 -1.13
C VAL A 312 -17.15 10.27 -1.41
N THR A 313 -16.39 11.36 -1.44
CA THR A 313 -16.89 12.72 -1.65
C THR A 313 -16.53 13.30 -3.02
N ASN A 314 -17.00 14.51 -3.30
CA ASN A 314 -16.68 15.22 -4.54
C ASN A 314 -15.19 15.63 -4.66
N ASP A 315 -14.42 15.53 -3.58
CA ASP A 315 -12.98 15.83 -3.57
C ASP A 315 -12.15 14.62 -4.03
N ILE A 316 -12.81 13.47 -4.36
CA ILE A 316 -12.15 12.34 -4.99
C ILE A 316 -11.59 12.76 -6.36
N GLU A 317 -10.34 12.46 -6.60
CA GLU A 317 -9.73 12.77 -7.88
C GLU A 317 -10.01 11.62 -8.87
N SER A 318 -10.84 11.92 -9.89
CA SER A 318 -11.02 11.02 -11.03
C SER A 318 -9.76 11.09 -11.89
N GLN A 319 -9.27 10.05 -12.46
CA GLN A 319 -8.07 9.95 -13.31
C GLN A 319 -6.76 9.62 -12.59
N LYS A 320 -6.75 9.49 -11.27
CA LYS A 320 -5.56 8.98 -10.55
C LYS A 320 -5.94 8.14 -9.33
N ALA A 321 -4.95 7.48 -8.73
CA ALA A 321 -5.13 6.77 -7.48
C ALA A 321 -5.33 7.73 -6.32
N ASN A 322 -6.39 7.53 -5.55
CA ASN A 322 -6.65 8.20 -4.28
C ASN A 322 -6.21 7.25 -3.17
N GLN A 323 -5.06 7.54 -2.59
CA GLN A 323 -4.37 6.60 -1.71
C GLN A 323 -4.85 6.72 -0.27
N ASN A 324 -5.03 5.59 0.40
CA ASN A 324 -5.23 5.49 1.84
C ASN A 324 -4.07 4.70 2.45
N VAL A 325 -3.33 5.31 3.37
CA VAL A 325 -2.07 4.81 3.93
C VAL A 325 -2.23 4.50 5.40
N ALA A 326 -1.85 3.29 5.81
CA ALA A 326 -1.70 2.92 7.22
C ALA A 326 -0.21 2.88 7.59
N LYS A 327 0.15 3.43 8.75
CA LYS A 327 1.50 3.43 9.30
C LYS A 327 1.50 2.83 10.70
N LEU A 328 2.24 1.75 10.87
CA LEU A 328 2.52 1.13 12.17
C LEU A 328 3.82 1.67 12.72
N THR A 329 3.79 2.21 13.95
CA THR A 329 4.97 2.65 14.71
C THR A 329 5.17 1.73 15.90
N TYR A 330 6.41 1.30 16.13
CA TYR A 330 6.77 0.33 17.18
C TYR A 330 8.15 0.62 17.78
N SER A 331 8.37 0.19 19.04
CA SER A 331 9.70 0.21 19.65
C SER A 331 10.66 -0.70 18.88
N ASN A 332 11.86 -0.20 18.56
CA ASN A 332 12.81 -0.90 17.68
C ASN A 332 14.16 -1.20 18.31
N ASP A 333 14.39 -0.77 19.55
CA ASP A 333 15.59 -1.03 20.32
C ASP A 333 15.24 -1.41 21.77
N PRO A 334 15.42 -2.67 22.20
CA PRO A 334 15.13 -3.08 23.58
C PRO A 334 16.06 -2.43 24.60
N THR A 335 17.20 -1.86 24.19
CA THR A 335 18.14 -1.15 25.07
C THR A 335 17.84 0.34 25.19
N ASN A 336 16.97 0.89 24.31
CA ASN A 336 16.60 2.31 24.31
C ASN A 336 15.10 2.47 24.00
N THR A 337 14.30 2.80 25.01
CA THR A 337 12.84 2.94 24.90
C THR A 337 12.37 4.17 24.14
N ASP A 338 13.28 5.11 23.81
CA ASP A 338 12.96 6.37 23.15
C ASP A 338 13.19 6.31 21.61
N THR A 339 13.49 5.14 21.08
CA THR A 339 13.68 4.92 19.64
C THR A 339 12.55 4.07 19.05
N PHE A 340 12.11 4.49 17.85
CA PHE A 340 10.96 3.87 17.18
C PHE A 340 11.29 3.54 15.72
N GLY A 341 10.82 2.40 15.27
CA GLY A 341 10.73 2.04 13.86
C GLY A 341 9.31 2.24 13.33
N SER A 342 9.16 2.31 12.02
CA SER A 342 7.85 2.31 11.39
C SER A 342 7.84 1.51 10.09
N VAL A 343 6.67 0.96 9.76
CA VAL A 343 6.34 0.36 8.47
C VAL A 343 5.00 0.90 8.01
N SER A 344 4.84 1.06 6.70
CA SER A 344 3.60 1.56 6.11
C SER A 344 3.15 0.65 4.99
N ASP A 345 1.85 0.64 4.75
CA ASP A 345 1.22 -0.02 3.63
C ASP A 345 0.00 0.79 3.19
N PHE A 346 -0.49 0.59 1.97
CA PHE A 346 -1.55 1.40 1.38
C PHE A 346 -2.54 0.57 0.57
N SER A 347 -3.70 1.17 0.31
CA SER A 347 -4.64 0.74 -0.72
C SER A 347 -5.09 1.93 -1.55
N ASN A 348 -5.51 1.67 -2.79
CA ASN A 348 -5.91 2.67 -3.75
C ASN A 348 -7.41 2.67 -4.00
N VAL A 349 -7.98 3.86 -4.10
CA VAL A 349 -9.37 4.08 -4.51
C VAL A 349 -9.35 4.82 -5.85
N TYR A 350 -10.12 4.32 -6.81
CA TYR A 350 -10.22 4.90 -8.14
C TYR A 350 -11.64 5.41 -8.39
N SER A 351 -11.74 6.50 -9.14
CA SER A 351 -12.98 6.98 -9.71
C SER A 351 -12.69 7.39 -11.15
N TYR A 352 -13.60 7.09 -12.09
CA TYR A 352 -13.31 7.23 -13.50
C TYR A 352 -14.01 8.42 -14.12
N GLN A 353 -13.37 8.94 -15.15
CA GLN A 353 -14.03 9.82 -16.12
C GLN A 353 -14.58 8.99 -17.26
N PHE A 354 -15.84 9.23 -17.62
CA PHE A 354 -16.45 8.71 -18.84
C PHE A 354 -16.78 9.86 -19.76
N VAL A 355 -16.25 9.82 -20.97
CA VAL A 355 -16.56 10.74 -22.04
C VAL A 355 -17.31 10.02 -23.14
N PHE A 356 -18.40 10.55 -23.60
CA PHE A 356 -18.99 10.09 -24.85
C PHE A 356 -19.17 11.24 -25.83
N THR A 357 -19.06 10.93 -27.12
CA THR A 357 -19.21 11.90 -28.19
C THR A 357 -20.37 11.52 -29.06
N LYS A 358 -21.20 12.49 -29.41
CA LYS A 358 -22.33 12.33 -30.30
C LYS A 358 -21.91 12.51 -31.76
N PHE A 359 -22.18 11.51 -32.59
CA PHE A 359 -21.87 11.49 -34.01
C PHE A 359 -23.11 11.28 -34.88
N ALA A 360 -23.02 11.73 -36.14
CA ALA A 360 -24.01 11.42 -37.17
C ALA A 360 -23.74 10.04 -37.78
N GLU A 361 -24.81 9.28 -38.05
CA GLU A 361 -24.82 8.21 -39.04
C GLU A 361 -25.18 8.77 -40.44
N ASP A 362 -24.78 8.06 -41.48
CA ASP A 362 -25.31 8.30 -42.80
C ASP A 362 -26.69 7.64 -42.98
N THR A 363 -27.30 7.79 -44.13
CA THR A 363 -28.63 7.20 -44.43
C THR A 363 -28.61 5.68 -44.48
N HIS A 364 -27.44 5.03 -44.45
CA HIS A 364 -27.25 3.57 -44.43
C HIS A 364 -26.90 3.05 -43.03
N GLY A 365 -26.85 3.92 -42.02
CA GLY A 365 -26.48 3.55 -40.63
C GLY A 365 -25.00 3.40 -40.42
N VAL A 366 -24.16 4.02 -41.26
CA VAL A 366 -22.70 4.00 -41.12
C VAL A 366 -22.26 5.24 -40.35
N LEU A 367 -21.43 5.06 -39.33
CA LEU A 367 -20.81 6.14 -38.56
C LEU A 367 -20.11 7.12 -39.53
N THR A 368 -20.38 8.40 -39.34
CA THR A 368 -19.65 9.49 -40.00
C THR A 368 -18.71 10.17 -39.03
N ASN A 369 -17.78 10.99 -39.55
CA ASN A 369 -16.91 11.81 -38.70
C ASN A 369 -17.55 13.15 -38.33
N VAL A 370 -18.88 13.28 -38.44
CA VAL A 370 -19.60 14.51 -38.12
C VAL A 370 -20.10 14.47 -36.70
N ARG A 371 -19.58 15.36 -35.85
CA ARG A 371 -20.00 15.54 -34.46
C ARG A 371 -21.29 16.33 -34.38
N LEU A 372 -22.13 16.00 -33.41
CA LEU A 372 -23.45 16.58 -33.25
C LEU A 372 -23.61 17.25 -31.88
N ALA A 373 -24.03 18.52 -31.87
CA ALA A 373 -24.45 19.23 -30.67
C ALA A 373 -25.98 19.23 -30.50
N GLY A 374 -26.47 19.57 -29.34
CA GLY A 374 -27.91 19.76 -29.04
C GLY A 374 -28.65 18.49 -28.61
N ALA A 375 -27.93 17.35 -28.43
CA ALA A 375 -28.49 16.16 -27.81
C ALA A 375 -28.52 16.29 -26.27
N GLU A 376 -29.53 15.67 -25.65
CA GLU A 376 -29.66 15.58 -24.19
C GLU A 376 -29.91 14.13 -23.74
N PHE A 377 -29.35 13.75 -22.61
CA PHE A 377 -29.40 12.39 -22.09
C PHE A 377 -29.68 12.35 -20.58
N LYS A 378 -30.14 11.17 -20.12
CA LYS A 378 -30.15 10.78 -18.70
C LYS A 378 -29.33 9.52 -18.51
N LEU A 379 -28.54 9.47 -17.44
CA LEU A 379 -27.70 8.31 -17.09
C LEU A 379 -28.31 7.58 -15.88
N TYR A 380 -28.39 6.26 -16.00
CA TYR A 380 -28.86 5.36 -14.93
C TYR A 380 -27.79 4.33 -14.59
N ARG A 381 -27.60 4.06 -13.31
CA ARG A 381 -26.83 2.92 -12.84
C ARG A 381 -27.70 1.68 -12.84
N VAL A 382 -27.21 0.56 -13.38
CA VAL A 382 -27.89 -0.72 -13.43
C VAL A 382 -27.35 -1.62 -12.34
N VAL A 383 -28.22 -1.99 -11.39
CA VAL A 383 -27.89 -2.92 -10.30
C VAL A 383 -28.75 -4.17 -10.45
N ALA A 384 -28.12 -5.34 -10.52
CA ALA A 384 -28.82 -6.59 -10.74
C ALA A 384 -29.93 -6.81 -9.69
N GLY A 385 -31.16 -7.06 -10.15
CA GLY A 385 -32.33 -7.32 -9.31
C GLY A 385 -32.95 -6.08 -8.64
N GLN A 386 -32.50 -4.87 -9.00
CA GLN A 386 -33.06 -3.61 -8.54
C GLN A 386 -33.52 -2.74 -9.73
N PRO A 387 -34.47 -1.80 -9.52
CA PRO A 387 -34.77 -0.79 -10.53
C PRO A 387 -33.55 0.04 -10.89
N ASP A 388 -33.44 0.43 -12.16
CA ASP A 388 -32.39 1.33 -12.64
C ASP A 388 -32.41 2.63 -11.85
N GLN A 389 -31.26 3.08 -11.36
CA GLN A 389 -31.11 4.25 -10.52
C GLN A 389 -30.66 5.45 -11.34
N LEU A 390 -31.51 6.49 -11.44
CA LEU A 390 -31.14 7.74 -12.10
C LEU A 390 -29.96 8.38 -11.35
N ILE A 391 -28.89 8.73 -12.08
CA ILE A 391 -27.74 9.46 -11.54
C ILE A 391 -28.00 10.94 -11.70
N THR A 392 -27.78 11.70 -10.63
CA THR A 392 -27.81 13.16 -10.65
C THR A 392 -26.42 13.74 -10.51
N PHE A 393 -26.25 14.98 -10.96
CA PHE A 393 -24.95 15.63 -11.09
C PHE A 393 -24.92 16.99 -10.43
N THR A 394 -23.73 17.40 -10.02
CA THR A 394 -23.31 18.79 -9.93
C THR A 394 -22.51 19.13 -11.18
N THR A 395 -22.38 20.41 -11.51
CA THR A 395 -21.64 20.85 -12.69
C THR A 395 -20.49 21.76 -12.32
N LYS A 396 -19.39 21.63 -13.09
CA LYS A 396 -18.23 22.52 -13.02
C LYS A 396 -17.85 22.91 -14.44
N ASN A 397 -17.54 24.20 -14.65
CA ASN A 397 -16.98 24.64 -15.92
C ASN A 397 -15.47 24.37 -15.93
N ALA A 398 -15.00 23.82 -17.03
CA ALA A 398 -13.58 23.62 -17.32
C ALA A 398 -13.23 24.27 -18.66
N GLU A 399 -11.97 24.60 -18.82
CA GLU A 399 -11.45 25.18 -20.05
C GLU A 399 -10.59 24.14 -20.77
N HIS A 400 -10.73 24.13 -22.10
CA HIS A 400 -9.92 23.30 -22.97
C HIS A 400 -9.47 24.10 -24.20
N GLU A 401 -8.21 23.94 -24.60
CA GLU A 401 -7.71 24.55 -25.84
C GLU A 401 -8.18 23.70 -27.03
N ILE A 402 -8.99 24.29 -27.88
CA ILE A 402 -9.47 23.68 -29.14
C ILE A 402 -8.90 24.44 -30.33
N GLU A 403 -8.83 23.80 -31.47
CA GLU A 403 -8.44 24.42 -32.73
C GLU A 403 -9.67 24.54 -33.66
N ILE A 404 -9.99 25.75 -34.09
CA ILE A 404 -11.07 26.01 -35.04
C ILE A 404 -10.48 26.75 -36.23
N ASP A 405 -10.62 26.19 -37.45
CA ASP A 405 -10.07 26.74 -38.69
C ASP A 405 -8.56 27.05 -38.63
N GLY A 406 -7.79 26.19 -37.90
CA GLY A 406 -6.35 26.38 -37.71
C GLY A 406 -5.96 27.42 -36.65
N VAL A 407 -6.93 27.98 -35.91
CA VAL A 407 -6.72 28.93 -34.83
C VAL A 407 -6.98 28.28 -33.48
N LYS A 408 -5.98 28.31 -32.60
CA LYS A 408 -6.12 27.83 -31.21
C LYS A 408 -6.99 28.84 -30.43
N THR A 409 -8.01 28.29 -29.79
CA THR A 409 -8.93 29.06 -28.95
C THR A 409 -9.26 28.26 -27.69
N THR A 410 -9.62 28.95 -26.61
CA THR A 410 -10.07 28.31 -25.37
C THR A 410 -11.59 28.13 -25.44
N SER A 411 -12.06 26.88 -25.31
CA SER A 411 -13.47 26.55 -25.15
C SER A 411 -13.76 26.25 -23.68
N THR A 412 -14.89 26.79 -23.19
CA THR A 412 -15.39 26.46 -21.85
C THR A 412 -16.46 25.39 -21.95
N TYR A 413 -16.27 24.26 -21.32
CA TYR A 413 -17.23 23.19 -21.36
C TYR A 413 -17.72 22.77 -19.96
N THR A 414 -18.88 22.12 -19.91
CA THR A 414 -19.48 21.63 -18.67
C THR A 414 -18.95 20.24 -18.35
N GLN A 415 -18.36 20.08 -17.16
CA GLN A 415 -18.09 18.78 -16.55
C GLN A 415 -19.25 18.40 -15.64
N TYR A 416 -19.76 17.19 -15.81
CA TYR A 416 -20.80 16.59 -14.97
C TYR A 416 -20.16 15.73 -13.91
N ILE A 417 -20.31 16.09 -12.66
CA ILE A 417 -19.73 15.36 -11.52
C ILE A 417 -20.87 14.64 -10.81
N VAL A 418 -20.76 13.31 -10.67
CA VAL A 418 -21.76 12.52 -9.95
C VAL A 418 -22.01 13.14 -8.57
N ALA A 419 -23.27 13.37 -8.25
CA ALA A 419 -23.61 14.02 -6.98
C ALA A 419 -23.67 13.01 -5.83
N GLU A 420 -23.09 13.38 -4.73
CA GLU A 420 -23.09 12.59 -3.50
C GLU A 420 -24.52 12.28 -3.05
N GLY A 421 -24.80 11.01 -2.77
CA GLY A 421 -26.12 10.56 -2.31
C GLY A 421 -27.26 10.80 -3.33
N ASN A 422 -26.91 11.00 -4.59
CA ASN A 422 -27.85 11.28 -5.69
C ASN A 422 -28.72 12.53 -5.44
N THR A 423 -28.14 13.56 -4.81
CA THR A 423 -28.82 14.82 -4.46
C THR A 423 -28.50 15.96 -5.40
N GLY A 424 -27.96 15.65 -6.59
CA GLY A 424 -27.59 16.65 -7.60
C GLY A 424 -28.78 17.44 -8.14
N THR A 425 -28.53 18.67 -8.53
CA THR A 425 -29.54 19.57 -9.11
C THR A 425 -29.71 19.38 -10.61
N VAL A 426 -28.81 18.64 -11.26
CA VAL A 426 -28.81 18.35 -12.69
C VAL A 426 -29.01 16.86 -12.91
N ASP A 427 -30.00 16.49 -13.70
CA ASP A 427 -30.30 15.11 -14.10
C ASP A 427 -30.17 14.90 -15.62
N THR A 428 -29.83 15.94 -16.35
CA THR A 428 -29.74 15.95 -17.81
C THR A 428 -28.34 16.33 -18.26
N LEU A 429 -27.75 15.49 -19.09
CA LEU A 429 -26.45 15.65 -19.73
C LEU A 429 -26.66 16.24 -21.12
N ALA A 430 -26.09 17.40 -21.40
CA ALA A 430 -26.16 18.04 -22.72
C ALA A 430 -24.81 17.99 -23.43
N THR A 431 -24.83 17.70 -24.74
CA THR A 431 -23.63 17.72 -25.58
C THR A 431 -23.08 19.14 -25.71
N HIS A 432 -21.76 19.26 -25.74
CA HIS A 432 -21.08 20.53 -25.90
C HIS A 432 -21.33 21.13 -27.30
N ASN A 433 -21.49 22.45 -27.35
CA ASN A 433 -21.97 23.17 -28.55
C ASN A 433 -20.86 23.90 -29.33
N GLU A 434 -19.63 23.93 -28.82
CA GLU A 434 -18.51 24.63 -29.41
C GLU A 434 -17.45 23.68 -29.98
N GLY A 435 -16.78 24.07 -31.05
CA GLY A 435 -15.71 23.34 -31.67
C GLY A 435 -16.01 22.91 -33.12
N GLU A 436 -15.07 22.26 -33.77
CA GLU A 436 -15.21 21.78 -35.14
C GLU A 436 -16.16 20.59 -35.24
N ALA A 437 -17.03 20.61 -36.25
CA ALA A 437 -17.97 19.50 -36.50
C ALA A 437 -17.29 18.22 -37.03
N THR A 438 -16.07 18.32 -37.55
CA THR A 438 -15.30 17.19 -38.06
C THR A 438 -13.90 17.22 -37.51
N ILE A 439 -13.56 16.27 -36.64
CA ILE A 439 -12.22 16.18 -36.03
C ILE A 439 -11.62 14.81 -36.28
N SER A 440 -10.29 14.77 -36.46
CA SER A 440 -9.51 13.55 -36.50
C SER A 440 -9.65 12.78 -35.20
N LEU A 441 -9.81 11.45 -35.26
CA LEU A 441 -9.93 10.53 -34.12
C LEU A 441 -8.85 10.67 -33.02
N ALA A 442 -7.73 11.34 -33.30
CA ALA A 442 -6.63 11.51 -32.36
C ALA A 442 -6.89 12.51 -31.20
N HIS A 443 -7.97 13.29 -31.24
CA HIS A 443 -8.27 14.34 -30.24
C HIS A 443 -9.42 13.97 -29.29
N LEU A 444 -9.81 12.71 -29.25
CA LEU A 444 -11.08 12.25 -28.68
C LEU A 444 -11.11 12.14 -27.13
N ASN A 445 -9.98 12.33 -26.45
CA ASN A 445 -9.82 11.79 -25.10
C ASN A 445 -10.05 12.76 -23.94
N MET A 446 -10.33 14.03 -24.19
CA MET A 446 -10.24 15.04 -23.14
C MET A 446 -11.57 15.68 -22.74
N GLY A 447 -12.63 15.50 -23.52
CA GLY A 447 -13.88 16.27 -23.38
C GLY A 447 -13.72 17.72 -23.84
N GLY A 448 -14.81 18.44 -23.98
CA GLY A 448 -14.80 19.86 -24.36
C GLY A 448 -14.76 20.15 -25.84
N HIS A 449 -14.88 19.11 -26.70
CA HIS A 449 -15.12 19.28 -28.13
C HIS A 449 -16.62 19.21 -28.45
N LEU A 450 -17.01 19.75 -29.60
CA LEU A 450 -18.39 19.66 -30.08
C LEU A 450 -18.93 18.24 -29.97
N GLY A 451 -20.11 18.09 -29.40
CA GLY A 451 -20.77 16.79 -29.24
C GLY A 451 -20.30 15.95 -28.04
N ASP A 452 -19.28 16.40 -27.29
CA ASP A 452 -18.81 15.68 -26.11
C ASP A 452 -19.71 15.89 -24.88
N VAL A 453 -19.78 14.86 -24.04
CA VAL A 453 -20.26 14.91 -22.66
C VAL A 453 -19.21 14.29 -21.78
N SER A 454 -18.79 15.00 -20.72
CA SER A 454 -17.76 14.57 -19.78
C SER A 454 -18.35 14.33 -18.40
N ILE A 455 -18.28 13.10 -17.91
CA ILE A 455 -18.83 12.65 -16.63
C ILE A 455 -17.70 12.18 -15.73
N PHE A 456 -17.65 12.69 -14.50
CA PHE A 456 -16.66 12.35 -13.49
C PHE A 456 -17.31 11.66 -12.30
N GLY A 457 -16.61 10.77 -11.66
CA GLY A 457 -17.08 10.15 -10.42
C GLY A 457 -17.80 8.81 -10.62
N LEU A 458 -17.52 8.06 -11.69
CA LEU A 458 -18.10 6.74 -11.95
C LEU A 458 -17.13 5.62 -11.53
N ALA A 459 -17.71 4.50 -11.05
CA ALA A 459 -17.02 3.23 -10.82
C ALA A 459 -17.10 2.32 -12.05
N GLU A 460 -16.44 1.15 -11.98
CA GLU A 460 -16.81 0.02 -12.84
C GLU A 460 -18.29 -0.33 -12.65
N GLY A 461 -18.92 -0.88 -13.69
CA GLY A 461 -20.31 -1.32 -13.61
C GLY A 461 -21.10 -1.06 -14.88
N LYS A 462 -22.39 -1.40 -14.80
CA LYS A 462 -23.34 -1.25 -15.91
C LYS A 462 -24.17 0.01 -15.77
N TYR A 463 -24.33 0.71 -16.88
CA TYR A 463 -25.07 1.96 -16.99
C TYR A 463 -25.99 1.94 -18.19
N LYS A 464 -27.09 2.71 -18.12
CA LYS A 464 -27.96 2.98 -19.25
C LYS A 464 -27.98 4.49 -19.52
N LEU A 465 -27.65 4.86 -20.75
CA LEU A 465 -27.73 6.22 -21.24
C LEU A 465 -28.97 6.32 -22.13
N VAL A 466 -29.94 7.14 -21.71
CA VAL A 466 -31.21 7.34 -22.40
C VAL A 466 -31.19 8.70 -23.06
N GLU A 467 -31.31 8.74 -24.38
CA GLU A 467 -31.45 10.00 -25.12
C GLU A 467 -32.85 10.58 -24.86
N THR A 468 -32.93 11.83 -24.40
CA THR A 468 -34.19 12.54 -24.12
C THR A 468 -34.51 13.60 -25.17
N LYS A 469 -33.48 14.01 -25.93
CA LYS A 469 -33.60 14.95 -27.04
C LYS A 469 -32.50 14.67 -28.07
N ALA A 470 -32.87 14.49 -29.32
CA ALA A 470 -31.92 14.36 -30.41
C ALA A 470 -31.41 15.70 -30.91
N PRO A 471 -30.25 15.74 -31.59
CA PRO A 471 -29.80 16.92 -32.34
C PRO A 471 -30.79 17.33 -33.39
N ASP A 472 -30.79 18.62 -33.76
CA ASP A 472 -31.66 19.14 -34.81
C ASP A 472 -31.41 18.44 -36.17
N GLY A 473 -32.49 17.94 -36.77
CA GLY A 473 -32.44 17.21 -38.04
C GLY A 473 -32.13 15.68 -37.88
N TYR A 474 -32.02 15.19 -36.67
CA TYR A 474 -31.80 13.77 -36.36
C TYR A 474 -32.98 13.14 -35.63
N VAL A 475 -33.07 11.83 -35.65
CA VAL A 475 -34.13 11.08 -34.95
C VAL A 475 -33.62 10.63 -33.61
N ILE A 476 -34.46 10.81 -32.56
CA ILE A 476 -34.15 10.35 -31.21
C ILE A 476 -33.98 8.84 -31.18
N SER A 477 -33.04 8.34 -30.38
CA SER A 477 -32.84 6.91 -30.19
C SER A 477 -34.07 6.26 -29.57
N ASP A 478 -34.51 5.13 -30.12
CA ASP A 478 -35.71 4.39 -29.70
C ASP A 478 -35.45 3.41 -28.53
N ALA A 479 -34.17 3.18 -28.18
CA ALA A 479 -33.76 2.37 -27.06
C ALA A 479 -32.58 3.00 -26.31
N PRO A 480 -32.35 2.64 -25.03
CA PRO A 480 -31.18 3.06 -24.29
C PRO A 480 -29.87 2.55 -24.91
N PHE A 481 -28.80 3.30 -24.70
CA PHE A 481 -27.44 2.83 -24.90
C PHE A 481 -26.96 2.17 -23.61
N GLU A 482 -26.74 0.84 -23.65
CA GLU A 482 -26.20 0.09 -22.51
C GLU A 482 -24.67 0.21 -22.53
N ILE A 483 -24.09 0.61 -21.40
CA ILE A 483 -22.67 0.87 -21.26
C ILE A 483 -22.15 0.05 -20.10
N GLU A 484 -21.00 -0.59 -20.27
CA GLU A 484 -20.30 -1.30 -19.20
C GLU A 484 -18.87 -0.77 -19.11
N ILE A 485 -18.52 -0.20 -17.95
CA ILE A 485 -17.15 0.18 -17.59
C ILE A 485 -16.55 -1.01 -16.85
N VAL A 486 -15.41 -1.50 -17.33
CA VAL A 486 -14.70 -2.64 -16.75
C VAL A 486 -13.28 -2.24 -16.45
N ASP A 487 -12.85 -2.46 -15.21
CA ASP A 487 -11.47 -2.30 -14.79
C ASP A 487 -10.82 -3.64 -14.41
N GLN A 488 -9.48 -3.66 -14.46
CA GLN A 488 -8.67 -4.75 -13.94
C GLN A 488 -7.64 -4.15 -13.00
N ILE A 489 -7.92 -4.22 -11.70
CA ILE A 489 -7.01 -3.77 -10.66
C ILE A 489 -6.14 -4.94 -10.22
N GLY A 490 -4.83 -4.81 -10.42
CA GLY A 490 -3.84 -5.84 -10.11
C GLY A 490 -3.62 -6.05 -8.61
N GLU A 491 -2.82 -7.04 -8.26
CA GLU A 491 -2.50 -7.40 -6.86
C GLU A 491 -1.84 -6.26 -6.07
N LEU A 492 -1.11 -5.38 -6.74
CA LEU A 492 -0.47 -4.21 -6.13
C LEU A 492 -1.39 -2.98 -6.04
N GLY A 493 -2.66 -3.11 -6.47
CA GLY A 493 -3.66 -2.05 -6.39
C GLY A 493 -3.56 -1.00 -7.50
N SER A 494 -2.81 -1.23 -8.57
CA SER A 494 -2.76 -0.38 -9.76
C SER A 494 -3.77 -0.85 -10.81
N VAL A 495 -4.36 0.08 -11.56
CA VAL A 495 -5.22 -0.23 -12.71
C VAL A 495 -4.32 -0.71 -13.86
N GLY A 496 -4.49 -1.96 -14.28
CA GLY A 496 -3.78 -2.55 -15.42
C GLY A 496 -4.53 -2.33 -16.73
N THR A 497 -5.87 -2.46 -16.71
CA THR A 497 -6.74 -2.22 -17.88
C THR A 497 -8.01 -1.50 -17.44
N LEU A 498 -8.44 -0.53 -18.23
CA LEU A 498 -9.72 0.15 -18.08
C LEU A 498 -10.37 0.21 -19.46
N THR A 499 -11.55 -0.39 -19.60
CA THR A 499 -12.27 -0.47 -20.89
C THR A 499 -13.72 -0.06 -20.73
N VAL A 500 -14.31 0.41 -21.84
CA VAL A 500 -15.75 0.59 -21.96
C VAL A 500 -16.27 -0.29 -23.09
N THR A 501 -17.35 -0.99 -22.82
CA THR A 501 -18.11 -1.71 -23.82
C THR A 501 -19.54 -1.16 -23.88
N GLY A 502 -20.21 -1.27 -25.02
CA GLY A 502 -21.56 -0.77 -25.15
C GLY A 502 -22.39 -1.60 -26.10
N HIS A 503 -23.69 -1.56 -25.89
CA HIS A 503 -24.70 -2.24 -26.70
C HIS A 503 -25.94 -1.35 -26.85
N HIS A 504 -26.57 -1.41 -28.05
CA HIS A 504 -27.81 -0.74 -28.35
C HIS A 504 -28.72 -1.68 -29.16
N GLU A 505 -29.92 -1.95 -28.68
CA GLU A 505 -30.88 -2.89 -29.33
C GLU A 505 -31.89 -2.20 -30.24
N GLY A 506 -31.88 -0.87 -30.34
CA GLY A 506 -32.81 -0.08 -31.15
C GLY A 506 -32.50 -0.09 -32.65
N GLU A 507 -33.48 0.38 -33.45
CA GLU A 507 -33.28 0.61 -34.87
C GLU A 507 -32.61 1.95 -35.21
N ILE A 508 -32.60 2.89 -34.24
CA ILE A 508 -32.11 4.27 -34.41
C ILE A 508 -30.99 4.56 -33.43
N GLY A 509 -29.83 4.84 -33.98
CA GLY A 509 -28.59 5.06 -33.23
C GLY A 509 -27.77 3.78 -33.07
N SER A 510 -26.53 3.93 -32.69
CA SER A 510 -25.61 2.85 -32.35
C SER A 510 -24.59 3.33 -31.32
N ILE A 511 -23.90 2.39 -30.70
CA ILE A 511 -22.73 2.66 -29.88
C ILE A 511 -21.52 1.96 -30.48
N VAL A 512 -20.44 2.67 -30.64
CA VAL A 512 -19.16 2.12 -31.08
C VAL A 512 -18.26 2.00 -29.87
N ASN A 513 -17.86 0.77 -29.58
CA ASN A 513 -16.96 0.49 -28.46
C ASN A 513 -15.55 0.92 -28.83
N THR A 514 -14.98 1.80 -28.05
CA THR A 514 -13.59 2.15 -28.14
C THR A 514 -12.87 1.60 -26.93
N ASN A 515 -11.90 0.76 -27.18
CA ASN A 515 -11.08 0.20 -26.12
C ASN A 515 -10.32 1.32 -25.44
N GLY A 516 -10.37 1.24 -24.13
CA GLY A 516 -9.82 2.18 -23.18
C GLY A 516 -8.44 2.68 -23.50
N ILE A 517 -8.22 3.83 -23.02
CA ILE A 517 -7.09 4.64 -23.37
C ILE A 517 -6.14 4.74 -22.24
N ALA A 518 -4.90 4.86 -22.69
CA ALA A 518 -3.72 5.23 -21.97
C ALA A 518 -3.89 5.22 -20.46
N GLU A 519 -3.29 4.24 -19.83
CA GLU A 519 -3.14 4.02 -18.38
C GLU A 519 -2.87 5.29 -17.53
N SER A 520 -2.52 6.42 -18.17
CA SER A 520 -2.16 7.66 -17.48
C SER A 520 -3.33 8.58 -17.13
N ILE A 521 -4.54 8.36 -17.69
CA ILE A 521 -5.64 9.33 -17.56
C ILE A 521 -6.88 8.74 -16.88
N LEU A 522 -7.00 7.42 -16.73
CA LEU A 522 -8.16 6.71 -16.14
C LEU A 522 -9.51 7.20 -16.70
N THR A 523 -9.54 7.45 -18.02
CA THR A 523 -10.70 7.93 -18.76
C THR A 523 -11.14 6.86 -19.75
N VAL A 524 -12.43 6.58 -19.82
CA VAL A 524 -13.04 5.74 -20.83
C VAL A 524 -13.87 6.58 -21.77
N TRP A 525 -13.99 6.14 -23.03
CA TRP A 525 -14.66 6.90 -24.07
C TRP A 525 -15.50 6.01 -25.00
N ALA A 526 -16.66 6.55 -25.44
CA ALA A 526 -17.58 5.90 -26.36
C ALA A 526 -18.10 6.87 -27.42
N GLU A 527 -18.40 6.35 -28.61
CA GLU A 527 -19.10 7.05 -29.68
C GLU A 527 -20.58 6.66 -29.68
N ILE A 528 -21.46 7.63 -29.69
CA ILE A 528 -22.91 7.45 -29.71
C ILE A 528 -23.48 8.14 -30.93
N THR A 529 -24.31 7.45 -31.69
CA THR A 529 -24.76 7.94 -32.99
C THR A 529 -26.26 8.25 -33.03
N ASN A 530 -26.67 9.07 -34.00
CA ASN A 530 -28.06 9.22 -34.46
C ASN A 530 -28.14 9.18 -35.99
N LYS A 531 -29.24 8.64 -36.49
CA LYS A 531 -29.61 8.67 -37.91
C LYS A 531 -30.25 10.02 -38.26
N PRO A 532 -29.95 10.54 -39.47
CA PRO A 532 -30.65 11.74 -39.95
C PRO A 532 -32.16 11.47 -40.12
N GLY A 533 -32.97 12.47 -39.77
CA GLY A 533 -34.40 12.42 -40.01
C GLY A 533 -34.72 12.42 -41.51
N SER A 534 -35.73 11.64 -41.90
CA SER A 534 -36.25 11.71 -43.23
C SER A 534 -36.95 13.04 -43.46
N ALA A 535 -36.44 13.85 -44.37
CA ALA A 535 -37.18 15.02 -44.80
C ALA A 535 -38.49 14.57 -45.46
N LEU A 536 -39.63 14.99 -44.91
CA LEU A 536 -40.90 14.80 -45.64
C LEU A 536 -40.78 15.51 -46.97
N PRO A 537 -41.20 14.88 -48.08
CA PRO A 537 -41.22 15.57 -49.34
C PRO A 537 -42.04 16.88 -49.21
N GLU A 538 -41.42 18.01 -49.42
CA GLU A 538 -42.16 19.27 -49.47
C GLU A 538 -43.14 19.22 -50.62
N THR A 539 -44.44 19.19 -50.31
CA THR A 539 -45.48 19.25 -51.34
C THR A 539 -45.50 20.59 -52.11
N GLY A 540 -44.62 21.54 -51.72
CA GLY A 540 -44.37 22.83 -52.35
C GLY A 540 -43.15 22.97 -53.26
N GLY A 541 -42.44 21.85 -53.57
CA GLY A 541 -41.23 21.87 -54.39
C GLY A 541 -41.44 22.32 -55.83
N ILE A 542 -40.36 22.26 -56.63
CA ILE A 542 -40.28 22.70 -58.03
C ILE A 542 -41.49 22.28 -58.86
N GLY A 543 -42.10 21.10 -58.56
CA GLY A 543 -43.33 20.65 -59.21
C GLY A 543 -44.49 21.57 -59.02
N THR A 544 -44.76 22.11 -57.79
CA THR A 544 -45.87 23.04 -57.50
C THR A 544 -45.64 24.38 -58.23
N THR A 545 -44.41 24.85 -58.26
CA THR A 545 -44.03 26.05 -58.99
C THR A 545 -44.24 25.87 -60.51
N ILE A 546 -43.88 24.75 -61.10
CA ILE A 546 -44.09 24.42 -62.52
C ILE A 546 -45.57 24.33 -62.83
N PHE A 547 -46.37 23.62 -61.97
CA PHE A 547 -47.83 23.51 -62.18
C PHE A 547 -48.52 24.87 -62.02
N THR A 548 -48.08 25.73 -61.10
CA THR A 548 -48.62 27.09 -60.92
C THR A 548 -48.32 27.94 -62.15
N ILE A 549 -47.07 27.91 -62.67
CA ILE A 549 -46.69 28.64 -63.86
C ILE A 549 -47.49 28.14 -65.08
N LEU A 550 -47.56 26.81 -65.30
CA LEU A 550 -48.36 26.19 -66.36
C LEU A 550 -49.86 26.57 -66.26
N GLY A 551 -50.42 26.55 -65.04
CA GLY A 551 -51.79 26.96 -64.77
C GLY A 551 -52.03 28.41 -65.14
N ILE A 552 -51.13 29.34 -64.77
CA ILE A 552 -51.22 30.74 -65.15
C ILE A 552 -51.08 30.95 -66.66
N VAL A 553 -50.16 30.27 -67.32
CA VAL A 553 -50.00 30.32 -68.80
C VAL A 553 -51.25 29.81 -69.50
N MET A 554 -51.83 28.71 -69.03
CA MET A 554 -53.11 28.18 -69.61
C MET A 554 -54.26 29.16 -69.39
N MET A 555 -54.39 29.79 -68.22
CA MET A 555 -55.42 30.79 -67.95
C MET A 555 -55.26 32.02 -68.84
N VAL A 556 -54.05 32.56 -68.98
CA VAL A 556 -53.76 33.67 -69.89
C VAL A 556 -54.03 33.29 -71.33
N GLY A 557 -53.59 32.08 -71.76
CA GLY A 557 -53.90 31.55 -73.09
C GLY A 557 -55.38 31.42 -73.37
N ALA A 558 -56.18 30.97 -72.43
CA ALA A 558 -57.63 30.86 -72.51
C ALA A 558 -58.26 32.24 -72.62
N VAL A 559 -57.87 33.24 -71.80
CA VAL A 559 -58.33 34.61 -71.92
C VAL A 559 -58.00 35.23 -73.25
N VAL A 560 -56.82 35.09 -73.80
CA VAL A 560 -56.40 35.54 -75.09
C VAL A 560 -57.23 34.88 -76.18
N PHE A 561 -57.41 33.56 -76.09
CA PHE A 561 -58.23 32.81 -77.02
C PHE A 561 -59.69 33.26 -77.05
N PHE A 562 -60.32 33.43 -75.96
CA PHE A 562 -61.69 33.88 -75.86
C PHE A 562 -61.84 35.35 -76.27
N THR A 563 -60.91 36.18 -76.02
CA THR A 563 -60.94 37.63 -76.45
C THR A 563 -60.66 37.79 -77.91
N SER A 564 -59.76 36.95 -78.53
CA SER A 564 -59.51 36.91 -79.96
C SER A 564 -60.74 36.39 -80.72
N ARG A 565 -61.40 35.34 -80.18
CA ARG A 565 -62.63 34.79 -80.80
C ARG A 565 -63.80 35.82 -80.80
N LYS A 566 -63.88 36.63 -79.76
CA LYS A 566 -64.89 37.72 -79.72
C LYS A 566 -64.65 38.86 -80.72
N ARG A 567 -63.43 39.02 -81.15
CA ARG A 567 -63.09 39.97 -82.25
C ARG A 567 -63.33 39.50 -83.67
N SER A 568 -63.40 38.20 -83.92
CA SER A 568 -63.69 37.61 -85.25
C SER A 568 -65.17 37.39 -85.49
N SER A 569 -66.09 37.70 -84.54
CA SER A 569 -67.53 37.58 -84.75
C SER A 569 -68.23 38.93 -84.92
N VAL A 570 -67.43 40.01 -85.17
CA VAL A 570 -67.93 41.40 -85.42
C VAL A 570 -67.16 41.91 -86.69
N ALA A 571 -67.14 41.15 -87.71
CA ALA A 571 -66.72 41.59 -89.08
C ALA A 571 -67.66 40.97 -90.10
#